data_4220e8cb89ea39fbece7283ebd95c845
#
_entry.id   4220e8cb89ea39fbece7283ebd95c845
#
_cell.length_a   1.000
_cell.length_b   1.000
_cell.length_c   1.000
_cell.angle_alpha   90.00
_cell.angle_beta   90.00
_cell.angle_gamma   90.00
#
_symmetry.space_group_name_H-M   'P 1'
#
loop_
_entity.id
_entity.type
_entity.pdbx_description
1 polymer ?
#
loop_
_entity_poly.entity_id
_entity_poly.type
_entity_poly.pdbx_seq_one_letter_code
_entity_poly.pdbx_strand_id
1 'polypeptide(L)'
;MAQYNLKKKMFLLVFISLMIILSSCVKKQEETDVIEDVTEITDDVENRVILGDECFEEYLPLLEGKRVALFTNQSGIVGDLILNEEYETDDQTPFGTDKNGNELEYGEHILDVLIEKGVNVTCVFSPEHGFRGEEDAGASIDDDIDEKTGVALLSLYSDDSNYPSAEDMDRFDILIVDMQDVGLRYYTYYISLYYLMDACAEYDKTMIILDRPNPNGFYVDGPIIEKEYYSDVGVLPIPVVYGMTWGELSRMINGEGWLKNGKDSLDLIVITCKNYDHQKLYNLIKRPSPNLKDMRSVYLYASTCFFEYSYVSVGRGTDHPFEIYGSPYFENCEEFDYTFTPVSMSGARYPQYEDELCYGKDLRDGSLVEILSNHIDLSYIIDAYNRFNELYPELSFFGEADYSGKYWIDYLSGSSALRQMITDGYSEKEIKASWQDDLEAFLELRKPYLLYKEYTSGNILLRG
;
A
#
# COMPACT_ATOMS: atom_id res chain seq x y z
N MET A 1 -40.99 -3.28 54.89
CA MET A 1 -40.81 -2.47 53.65
C MET A 1 -39.33 -2.23 53.26
N ALA A 2 -38.42 -2.00 54.19
CA ALA A 2 -37.01 -1.75 53.85
C ALA A 2 -36.25 -2.94 53.20
N GLN A 3 -36.51 -4.17 53.64
CA GLN A 3 -35.87 -5.38 53.08
C GLN A 3 -36.38 -5.74 51.66
N TYR A 4 -37.62 -5.38 51.32
CA TYR A 4 -38.16 -5.61 50.00
C TYR A 4 -37.57 -4.68 48.92
N ASN A 5 -37.30 -3.43 49.33
CA ASN A 5 -36.67 -2.45 48.44
C ASN A 5 -35.18 -2.73 48.21
N LEU A 6 -34.49 -3.34 49.15
CA LEU A 6 -33.09 -3.72 48.98
C LEU A 6 -32.90 -4.89 48.02
N LYS A 7 -33.76 -5.90 48.07
CA LYS A 7 -33.77 -7.03 47.14
C LYS A 7 -34.12 -6.60 45.70
N LYS A 8 -35.03 -5.63 45.54
CA LYS A 8 -35.42 -5.11 44.22
C LYS A 8 -34.29 -4.26 43.59
N LYS A 9 -33.54 -3.48 44.37
CA LYS A 9 -32.34 -2.74 43.90
C LYS A 9 -31.20 -3.68 43.56
N MET A 10 -30.97 -4.74 44.32
CA MET A 10 -29.95 -5.73 44.07
C MET A 10 -30.26 -6.57 42.81
N PHE A 11 -31.55 -6.91 42.58
CA PHE A 11 -32.01 -7.60 41.38
C PHE A 11 -31.87 -6.72 40.12
N LEU A 12 -32.13 -5.41 40.24
CA LEU A 12 -31.99 -4.45 39.15
C LEU A 12 -30.50 -4.21 38.79
N LEU A 13 -29.61 -4.16 39.80
CA LEU A 13 -28.15 -4.02 39.56
C LEU A 13 -27.56 -5.28 38.93
N VAL A 14 -27.97 -6.47 39.32
CA VAL A 14 -27.54 -7.74 38.69
C VAL A 14 -28.04 -7.83 37.25
N PHE A 15 -29.31 -7.38 37.01
CA PHE A 15 -29.85 -7.38 35.63
C PHE A 15 -29.18 -6.37 34.72
N ILE A 16 -28.82 -5.19 35.24
CA ILE A 16 -28.06 -4.18 34.50
C ILE A 16 -26.62 -4.66 34.22
N SER A 17 -25.96 -5.31 35.20
CA SER A 17 -24.63 -5.92 35.00
C SER A 17 -24.67 -7.07 34.00
N LEU A 18 -25.72 -7.90 34.00
CA LEU A 18 -25.91 -9.00 33.04
C LEU A 18 -26.19 -8.47 31.62
N MET A 19 -26.94 -7.37 31.48
CA MET A 19 -27.20 -6.70 30.22
C MET A 19 -25.95 -6.04 29.64
N ILE A 20 -25.09 -5.48 30.49
CA ILE A 20 -23.80 -4.89 30.06
C ILE A 20 -22.82 -6.00 29.61
N ILE A 21 -22.78 -7.13 30.33
CA ILE A 21 -21.96 -8.29 29.94
C ILE A 21 -22.48 -8.94 28.66
N LEU A 22 -23.83 -9.09 28.50
CA LEU A 22 -24.40 -9.59 27.26
C LEU A 22 -24.23 -8.62 26.10
N SER A 23 -24.29 -7.31 26.33
CA SER A 23 -24.05 -6.29 25.29
C SER A 23 -22.58 -6.26 24.87
N SER A 24 -21.62 -6.47 25.79
CA SER A 24 -20.20 -6.58 25.42
C SER A 24 -19.84 -7.92 24.76
N CYS A 25 -20.49 -9.03 25.16
CA CYS A 25 -20.32 -10.31 24.45
C CYS A 25 -20.92 -10.28 23.04
N VAL A 26 -22.11 -9.68 22.86
CA VAL A 26 -22.73 -9.53 21.52
C VAL A 26 -21.90 -8.60 20.65
N LYS A 27 -21.37 -7.48 21.19
CA LYS A 27 -20.44 -6.62 20.42
C LYS A 27 -19.14 -7.33 20.05
N LYS A 28 -18.57 -8.13 20.97
CA LYS A 28 -17.36 -8.90 20.66
C LYS A 28 -17.63 -10.04 19.69
N GLN A 29 -18.85 -10.60 19.65
CA GLN A 29 -19.28 -11.62 18.70
C GLN A 29 -19.54 -11.02 17.30
N GLU A 30 -20.11 -9.81 17.19
CA GLU A 30 -20.28 -9.10 15.92
C GLU A 30 -18.92 -8.62 15.35
N GLU A 31 -17.95 -8.29 16.21
CA GLU A 31 -16.58 -7.92 15.78
C GLU A 31 -15.77 -9.14 15.32
N THR A 32 -15.99 -10.34 15.85
CA THR A 32 -15.34 -11.58 15.41
C THR A 32 -16.04 -12.22 14.20
N ASP A 33 -17.38 -12.13 14.11
CA ASP A 33 -18.13 -12.74 13.01
C ASP A 33 -17.86 -12.07 11.64
N VAL A 34 -17.38 -10.81 11.64
CA VAL A 34 -17.02 -10.09 10.40
C VAL A 34 -15.64 -10.49 9.86
N ILE A 35 -14.78 -11.06 10.73
CA ILE A 35 -13.39 -11.40 10.38
C ILE A 35 -13.18 -12.94 10.36
N GLU A 36 -14.05 -13.75 10.97
CA GLU A 36 -14.01 -15.23 10.80
C GLU A 36 -14.31 -15.67 9.35
N ASP A 37 -15.01 -14.85 8.55
CA ASP A 37 -15.24 -15.09 7.12
C ASP A 37 -14.01 -14.80 6.24
N VAL A 38 -12.96 -14.18 6.80
CA VAL A 38 -11.70 -13.86 6.10
C VAL A 38 -10.74 -15.06 6.02
N THR A 39 -10.95 -16.10 6.84
CA THR A 39 -10.03 -17.26 6.90
C THR A 39 -10.41 -18.40 5.96
N GLU A 40 -11.54 -18.35 5.29
CA GLU A 40 -11.92 -19.27 4.20
C GLU A 40 -11.97 -18.52 2.87
N ILE A 41 -10.81 -18.20 2.30
CA ILE A 41 -10.70 -17.91 0.87
C ILE A 41 -10.77 -19.27 0.16
N THR A 42 -11.96 -19.80 0.00
CA THR A 42 -12.20 -20.83 -1.01
C THR A 42 -12.40 -20.08 -2.31
N ASP A 43 -11.37 -20.05 -3.15
CA ASP A 43 -11.46 -19.64 -4.54
C ASP A 43 -12.40 -20.61 -5.27
N ASP A 44 -13.69 -20.34 -5.19
CA ASP A 44 -14.67 -20.91 -6.09
C ASP A 44 -14.37 -20.30 -7.48
N VAL A 45 -13.93 -21.10 -8.43
CA VAL A 45 -13.48 -20.66 -9.77
C VAL A 45 -14.51 -19.75 -10.45
N GLU A 46 -15.80 -19.87 -10.10
CA GLU A 46 -16.89 -19.01 -10.59
C GLU A 46 -16.89 -17.59 -9.97
N ASN A 47 -16.26 -17.40 -8.80
CA ASN A 47 -16.28 -16.15 -8.02
C ASN A 47 -14.92 -15.47 -7.88
N ARG A 48 -13.88 -15.97 -8.56
CA ARG A 48 -12.57 -15.32 -8.53
C ARG A 48 -12.65 -13.89 -9.07
N VAL A 49 -11.77 -13.04 -8.61
CA VAL A 49 -11.58 -11.72 -9.21
C VAL A 49 -11.02 -11.90 -10.62
N ILE A 50 -11.60 -11.21 -11.60
CA ILE A 50 -11.08 -11.11 -12.95
C ILE A 50 -10.46 -9.72 -13.06
N LEU A 51 -9.18 -9.66 -13.36
CA LEU A 51 -8.45 -8.40 -13.47
C LEU A 51 -8.79 -7.66 -14.77
N GLY A 52 -8.54 -6.36 -14.80
CA GLY A 52 -8.76 -5.56 -16.00
C GLY A 52 -7.96 -6.05 -17.22
N ASP A 53 -6.76 -6.61 -16.98
CA ASP A 53 -5.89 -7.14 -18.04
C ASP A 53 -6.44 -8.40 -18.72
N GLU A 54 -7.32 -9.16 -18.06
CA GLU A 54 -8.01 -10.32 -18.63
C GLU A 54 -9.21 -9.92 -19.51
N CYS A 55 -9.70 -8.69 -19.41
CA CYS A 55 -10.87 -8.21 -20.14
C CYS A 55 -10.53 -7.81 -21.59
N PHE A 56 -9.84 -8.68 -22.33
CA PHE A 56 -9.35 -8.44 -23.68
C PHE A 56 -10.41 -7.91 -24.64
N GLU A 57 -11.65 -8.37 -24.53
CA GLU A 57 -12.76 -7.97 -25.40
C GLU A 57 -13.12 -6.48 -25.23
N GLU A 58 -12.79 -5.89 -24.10
CA GLU A 58 -13.11 -4.50 -23.78
C GLU A 58 -12.03 -3.53 -24.29
N TYR A 59 -10.74 -3.90 -24.27
CA TYR A 59 -9.66 -2.97 -24.62
C TYR A 59 -8.90 -3.29 -25.91
N LEU A 60 -8.75 -4.55 -26.35
CA LEU A 60 -8.03 -4.85 -27.59
C LEU A 60 -8.61 -4.14 -28.84
N PRO A 61 -9.93 -4.01 -28.99
CA PRO A 61 -10.50 -3.25 -30.12
C PRO A 61 -10.07 -1.78 -30.15
N LEU A 62 -9.76 -1.18 -28.99
CA LEU A 62 -9.30 0.22 -28.88
C LEU A 62 -7.86 0.40 -29.37
N LEU A 63 -7.07 -0.69 -29.42
CA LEU A 63 -5.66 -0.70 -29.79
C LEU A 63 -5.43 -0.96 -31.27
N GLU A 64 -6.47 -1.28 -32.03
CA GLU A 64 -6.33 -1.62 -33.45
C GLU A 64 -5.73 -0.47 -34.26
N GLY A 65 -4.57 -0.74 -34.90
CA GLY A 65 -3.84 0.24 -35.71
C GLY A 65 -3.14 1.35 -34.93
N LYS A 66 -3.08 1.25 -33.59
CA LYS A 66 -2.41 2.23 -32.71
C LYS A 66 -0.99 1.80 -32.37
N ARG A 67 -0.13 2.79 -32.08
CA ARG A 67 1.12 2.59 -31.38
C ARG A 67 0.83 2.61 -29.89
N VAL A 68 1.26 1.59 -29.19
CA VAL A 68 0.93 1.40 -27.76
C VAL A 68 2.19 1.48 -26.91
N ALA A 69 2.15 2.28 -25.87
CA ALA A 69 3.10 2.20 -24.77
C ALA A 69 2.48 1.44 -23.60
N LEU A 70 3.33 0.82 -22.78
CA LEU A 70 2.94 0.22 -21.50
C LEU A 70 3.56 1.01 -20.33
N PHE A 71 2.83 1.11 -19.22
CA PHE A 71 3.40 1.40 -17.91
C PHE A 71 3.17 0.18 -17.03
N THR A 72 4.23 -0.56 -16.75
CA THR A 72 4.19 -1.87 -16.09
C THR A 72 5.54 -2.24 -15.48
N ASN A 73 5.53 -3.27 -14.64
CA ASN A 73 6.72 -3.90 -14.07
C ASN A 73 6.51 -5.43 -13.94
N GLN A 74 7.32 -6.12 -13.12
CA GLN A 74 7.23 -7.57 -12.88
C GLN A 74 5.86 -8.05 -12.38
N SER A 75 5.01 -7.17 -11.87
CA SER A 75 3.67 -7.52 -11.38
C SER A 75 2.60 -7.56 -12.47
N GLY A 76 2.90 -7.08 -13.68
CA GLY A 76 2.00 -7.08 -14.84
C GLY A 76 1.83 -8.48 -15.43
N ILE A 77 1.38 -9.45 -14.64
CA ILE A 77 1.04 -10.81 -15.06
C ILE A 77 -0.45 -10.84 -15.38
N VAL A 78 -0.79 -11.30 -16.58
CA VAL A 78 -2.18 -11.36 -17.04
C VAL A 78 -2.97 -12.35 -16.21
N GLY A 79 -3.98 -11.84 -15.52
CA GLY A 79 -4.72 -12.58 -14.51
C GLY A 79 -3.90 -12.88 -13.26
N ASP A 80 -4.58 -13.35 -12.25
CA ASP A 80 -3.97 -13.82 -11.01
C ASP A 80 -3.90 -15.36 -10.95
N LEU A 81 -3.99 -16.03 -12.10
CA LEU A 81 -4.01 -17.48 -12.16
C LEU A 81 -2.67 -18.07 -11.77
N ILE A 82 -2.66 -18.74 -10.63
CA ILE A 82 -1.71 -19.79 -10.32
C ILE A 82 -2.16 -21.01 -11.13
N LEU A 83 -1.32 -21.49 -12.03
CA LEU A 83 -1.70 -22.54 -12.98
C LEU A 83 -1.88 -23.93 -12.33
N ASN A 84 -1.63 -24.05 -11.01
CA ASN A 84 -1.75 -25.31 -10.26
C ASN A 84 -2.59 -25.09 -8.99
N GLU A 85 -3.78 -25.71 -8.93
CA GLU A 85 -4.72 -25.63 -7.81
C GLU A 85 -4.23 -26.34 -6.50
N GLU A 86 -3.09 -27.03 -6.53
CA GLU A 86 -2.53 -27.73 -5.35
C GLU A 86 -1.72 -26.80 -4.43
N TYR A 87 -1.52 -25.53 -4.79
CA TYR A 87 -0.74 -24.58 -3.99
C TYR A 87 -1.56 -24.00 -2.85
N GLU A 88 -1.01 -24.06 -1.64
CA GLU A 88 -1.56 -23.41 -0.46
C GLU A 88 -0.71 -22.19 -0.06
N THR A 89 -1.33 -21.03 0.15
CA THR A 89 -0.70 -19.80 0.62
C THR A 89 -1.44 -19.21 1.82
N ASP A 90 -0.77 -18.38 2.59
CA ASP A 90 -1.34 -17.51 3.63
C ASP A 90 -0.62 -16.15 3.64
N ASP A 91 -0.92 -15.30 4.62
CA ASP A 91 -0.36 -13.95 4.70
C ASP A 91 1.15 -13.90 4.99
N GLN A 92 1.77 -14.99 5.45
CA GLN A 92 3.21 -15.11 5.69
C GLN A 92 3.94 -15.96 4.63
N THR A 93 3.22 -16.46 3.65
CA THR A 93 3.84 -17.22 2.55
C THR A 93 4.56 -16.26 1.62
N PRO A 94 5.88 -16.41 1.39
CA PRO A 94 6.62 -15.52 0.50
C PRO A 94 6.03 -15.51 -0.90
N PHE A 95 5.88 -14.34 -1.48
CA PHE A 95 5.41 -14.22 -2.86
C PHE A 95 6.29 -15.03 -3.82
N GLY A 96 5.65 -15.76 -4.71
CA GLY A 96 6.32 -16.65 -5.66
C GLY A 96 6.45 -18.10 -5.19
N THR A 97 6.01 -18.42 -3.97
CA THR A 97 6.06 -19.79 -3.43
C THR A 97 4.74 -20.19 -2.77
N ASP A 98 4.56 -21.50 -2.54
CA ASP A 98 3.53 -22.03 -1.65
C ASP A 98 4.07 -22.19 -0.21
N LYS A 99 3.23 -22.62 0.74
CA LYS A 99 3.62 -22.94 2.14
C LYS A 99 4.70 -24.01 2.27
N ASN A 100 4.91 -24.82 1.26
CA ASN A 100 5.91 -25.88 1.23
C ASN A 100 7.23 -25.39 0.59
N GLY A 101 7.28 -24.16 0.09
CA GLY A 101 8.41 -23.56 -0.61
C GLY A 101 8.53 -24.01 -2.08
N ASN A 102 7.46 -24.55 -2.68
CA ASN A 102 7.43 -24.81 -4.11
C ASN A 102 7.21 -23.50 -4.87
N GLU A 103 7.90 -23.32 -6.00
CA GLU A 103 7.69 -22.16 -6.88
C GLU A 103 6.29 -22.20 -7.50
N LEU A 104 5.62 -21.06 -7.50
CA LEU A 104 4.31 -20.88 -8.13
C LEU A 104 4.47 -20.72 -9.65
N GLU A 105 3.60 -21.35 -10.41
CA GLU A 105 3.49 -21.15 -11.86
C GLU A 105 2.48 -20.03 -12.14
N TYR A 106 2.91 -18.98 -12.84
CA TYR A 106 2.09 -17.83 -13.19
C TYR A 106 1.69 -17.84 -14.66
N GLY A 107 0.73 -16.98 -15.01
CA GLY A 107 0.45 -16.55 -16.37
C GLY A 107 1.60 -15.77 -17.01
N GLU A 108 1.41 -15.33 -18.25
CA GLU A 108 2.39 -14.58 -19.00
C GLU A 108 2.33 -13.08 -18.65
N HIS A 109 3.45 -12.40 -18.80
CA HIS A 109 3.52 -10.96 -18.63
C HIS A 109 2.74 -10.22 -19.72
N ILE A 110 2.06 -9.12 -19.36
CA ILE A 110 1.19 -8.34 -20.26
C ILE A 110 1.91 -7.90 -21.55
N LEU A 111 3.20 -7.55 -21.49
CA LEU A 111 3.99 -7.21 -22.68
C LEU A 111 4.02 -8.35 -23.69
N ASP A 112 4.30 -9.56 -23.23
CA ASP A 112 4.36 -10.74 -24.08
C ASP A 112 3.00 -11.07 -24.69
N VAL A 113 1.97 -11.05 -23.85
CA VAL A 113 0.57 -11.33 -24.27
C VAL A 113 0.10 -10.33 -25.33
N LEU A 114 0.35 -9.03 -25.15
CA LEU A 114 -0.05 -8.03 -26.13
C LEU A 114 0.68 -8.19 -27.46
N ILE A 115 1.98 -8.50 -27.44
CA ILE A 115 2.75 -8.78 -28.66
C ILE A 115 2.21 -10.03 -29.37
N GLU A 116 1.93 -11.11 -28.62
CA GLU A 116 1.34 -12.33 -29.18
C GLU A 116 -0.02 -12.07 -29.85
N LYS A 117 -0.83 -11.19 -29.24
CA LYS A 117 -2.11 -10.75 -29.80
C LYS A 117 -1.98 -9.76 -30.98
N GLY A 118 -0.74 -9.42 -31.39
CA GLY A 118 -0.45 -8.56 -32.54
C GLY A 118 -0.59 -7.06 -32.27
N VAL A 119 -0.58 -6.65 -31.01
CA VAL A 119 -0.56 -5.24 -30.63
C VAL A 119 0.81 -4.63 -30.93
N ASN A 120 0.84 -3.45 -31.53
CA ASN A 120 2.08 -2.72 -31.84
C ASN A 120 2.60 -1.99 -30.59
N VAL A 121 3.26 -2.73 -29.68
CA VAL A 121 3.90 -2.15 -28.49
C VAL A 121 5.22 -1.50 -28.89
N THR A 122 5.37 -0.21 -28.67
CA THR A 122 6.54 0.60 -29.10
C THR A 122 7.54 0.86 -28.00
N CYS A 123 7.07 0.97 -26.75
CA CYS A 123 7.94 1.16 -25.58
C CYS A 123 7.20 0.75 -24.29
N VAL A 124 7.98 0.55 -23.23
CA VAL A 124 7.50 0.31 -21.87
C VAL A 124 8.11 1.38 -20.96
N PHE A 125 7.27 2.07 -20.22
CA PHE A 125 7.71 2.90 -19.09
C PHE A 125 7.80 2.01 -17.83
N SER A 126 8.91 2.12 -17.12
CA SER A 126 9.14 1.40 -15.87
C SER A 126 9.23 2.37 -14.69
N PRO A 127 8.64 2.01 -13.51
CA PRO A 127 8.74 2.81 -12.31
C PRO A 127 10.06 2.58 -11.57
N GLU A 128 10.16 3.13 -10.35
CA GLU A 128 11.16 2.73 -9.36
C GLU A 128 11.29 1.20 -9.30
N HIS A 129 12.47 0.69 -9.05
CA HIS A 129 12.87 -0.72 -9.13
C HIS A 129 12.94 -1.32 -10.55
N GLY A 130 12.59 -0.57 -11.60
CA GLY A 130 12.74 -0.99 -13.00
C GLY A 130 11.71 -2.04 -13.45
N PHE A 131 11.82 -2.41 -14.73
CA PHE A 131 10.88 -3.33 -15.39
C PHE A 131 10.86 -4.74 -14.75
N ARG A 132 11.99 -5.24 -14.24
CA ARG A 132 12.08 -6.54 -13.55
C ARG A 132 11.88 -6.46 -12.04
N GLY A 133 11.83 -5.24 -11.46
CA GLY A 133 11.56 -5.02 -10.04
C GLY A 133 12.70 -5.49 -9.11
N GLU A 134 13.95 -5.42 -9.55
CA GLU A 134 15.10 -5.93 -8.81
C GLU A 134 16.03 -4.83 -8.27
N GLU A 135 15.84 -3.57 -8.70
CA GLU A 135 16.69 -2.44 -8.29
C GLU A 135 16.37 -1.98 -6.86
N ASP A 136 17.39 -1.42 -6.21
CA ASP A 136 17.23 -0.86 -4.85
C ASP A 136 16.31 0.37 -4.85
N ALA A 137 15.66 0.63 -3.72
CA ALA A 137 14.83 1.82 -3.55
C ALA A 137 15.67 3.09 -3.75
N GLY A 138 15.16 4.02 -4.57
CA GLY A 138 15.85 5.28 -4.92
C GLY A 138 17.00 5.14 -5.91
N ALA A 139 17.26 3.94 -6.46
CA ALA A 139 18.29 3.78 -7.49
C ALA A 139 17.85 4.42 -8.82
N SER A 140 18.78 5.14 -9.47
CA SER A 140 18.58 5.62 -10.84
C SER A 140 18.59 4.45 -11.82
N ILE A 141 17.65 4.46 -12.78
CA ILE A 141 17.44 3.41 -13.76
C ILE A 141 17.61 4.02 -15.15
N ASP A 142 18.53 3.48 -15.94
CA ASP A 142 18.76 3.92 -17.32
C ASP A 142 17.78 3.25 -18.29
N ASP A 143 17.60 3.89 -19.46
CA ASP A 143 16.86 3.30 -20.58
C ASP A 143 17.57 2.05 -21.11
N ASP A 144 16.79 1.03 -21.48
CA ASP A 144 17.28 -0.27 -21.96
C ASP A 144 16.37 -0.84 -23.05
N ILE A 145 16.61 -2.08 -23.43
CA ILE A 145 15.80 -2.85 -24.37
C ILE A 145 15.48 -4.20 -23.73
N ASP A 146 14.21 -4.55 -23.70
CA ASP A 146 13.81 -5.89 -23.24
C ASP A 146 14.38 -6.96 -24.20
N GLU A 147 15.28 -7.79 -23.68
CA GLU A 147 16.02 -8.80 -24.48
C GLU A 147 15.10 -9.81 -25.17
N LYS A 148 13.93 -10.10 -24.57
CA LYS A 148 12.99 -11.09 -25.10
C LYS A 148 12.22 -10.54 -26.29
N THR A 149 11.75 -9.31 -26.23
CA THR A 149 10.82 -8.72 -27.21
C THR A 149 11.48 -7.69 -28.12
N GLY A 150 12.61 -7.13 -27.72
CA GLY A 150 13.27 -6.02 -28.41
C GLY A 150 12.58 -4.67 -28.23
N VAL A 151 11.59 -4.57 -27.33
CA VAL A 151 10.87 -3.34 -27.04
C VAL A 151 11.73 -2.42 -26.15
N ALA A 152 11.72 -1.12 -26.43
CA ALA A 152 12.45 -0.13 -25.65
C ALA A 152 11.86 -0.01 -24.24
N LEU A 153 12.72 -0.03 -23.23
CA LEU A 153 12.41 0.23 -21.82
C LEU A 153 12.82 1.67 -21.50
N LEU A 154 11.87 2.48 -21.06
CA LEU A 154 12.07 3.89 -20.73
C LEU A 154 11.88 4.05 -19.21
N SER A 155 12.90 4.60 -18.57
CA SER A 155 12.84 4.83 -17.12
C SER A 155 12.10 6.11 -16.80
N LEU A 156 11.18 6.03 -15.82
CA LEU A 156 10.57 7.19 -15.15
C LEU A 156 11.25 7.50 -13.81
N TYR A 157 12.38 6.87 -13.55
CA TYR A 157 13.14 7.05 -12.31
C TYR A 157 14.62 7.26 -12.62
N SER A 158 14.94 8.44 -13.14
CA SER A 158 16.29 8.82 -13.55
C SER A 158 16.78 10.05 -12.78
N ASP A 159 18.10 10.25 -12.76
CA ASP A 159 18.72 11.43 -12.13
C ASP A 159 18.26 12.76 -12.76
N ASP A 160 17.84 12.73 -14.02
CA ASP A 160 17.51 13.94 -14.79
C ASP A 160 16.02 14.34 -14.67
N SER A 161 15.10 13.39 -14.61
CA SER A 161 13.66 13.67 -14.53
C SER A 161 12.84 12.42 -14.26
N ASN A 162 11.77 12.58 -13.46
CA ASN A 162 10.69 11.60 -13.28
C ASN A 162 9.52 11.84 -14.26
N TYR A 163 9.69 12.70 -15.25
CA TYR A 163 8.67 13.10 -16.23
C TYR A 163 9.11 12.71 -17.64
N PRO A 164 8.26 12.06 -18.46
CA PRO A 164 8.64 11.60 -19.79
C PRO A 164 8.97 12.78 -20.71
N SER A 165 9.95 12.57 -21.60
CA SER A 165 10.33 13.59 -22.59
C SER A 165 9.32 13.71 -23.71
N ALA A 166 9.35 14.81 -24.46
CA ALA A 166 8.53 14.97 -25.67
C ALA A 166 8.84 13.88 -26.72
N GLU A 167 10.07 13.40 -26.79
CA GLU A 167 10.48 12.31 -27.69
C GLU A 167 9.82 10.99 -27.28
N ASP A 168 9.74 10.71 -25.99
CA ASP A 168 9.08 9.50 -25.49
C ASP A 168 7.56 9.55 -25.74
N MET A 169 6.95 10.73 -25.54
CA MET A 169 5.53 10.94 -25.80
C MET A 169 5.15 10.84 -27.28
N ASP A 170 6.10 11.06 -28.19
CA ASP A 170 5.85 10.90 -29.65
C ASP A 170 5.92 9.44 -30.12
N ARG A 171 6.37 8.51 -29.28
CA ARG A 171 6.50 7.08 -29.61
C ARG A 171 5.17 6.35 -29.70
N PHE A 172 4.12 6.83 -29.05
CA PHE A 172 2.85 6.12 -28.92
C PHE A 172 1.62 7.01 -29.11
N ASP A 173 0.48 6.38 -29.28
CA ASP A 173 -0.84 7.01 -29.40
C ASP A 173 -1.69 6.72 -28.14
N ILE A 174 -1.52 5.53 -27.55
CA ILE A 174 -2.23 5.06 -26.36
C ILE A 174 -1.23 4.53 -25.35
N LEU A 175 -1.40 4.91 -24.09
CA LEU A 175 -0.67 4.34 -22.95
C LEU A 175 -1.59 3.35 -22.20
N ILE A 176 -1.16 2.11 -22.08
CA ILE A 176 -1.78 1.12 -21.21
C ILE A 176 -1.04 1.08 -19.88
N VAL A 177 -1.78 1.10 -18.79
CA VAL A 177 -1.27 0.94 -17.43
C VAL A 177 -1.72 -0.41 -16.89
N ASP A 178 -0.77 -1.25 -16.53
CA ASP A 178 -1.00 -2.55 -15.89
C ASP A 178 0.07 -2.82 -14.84
N MET A 179 -0.23 -2.54 -13.59
CA MET A 179 0.70 -2.66 -12.47
C MET A 179 -0.03 -2.84 -11.15
N GLN A 180 0.51 -3.67 -10.27
CA GLN A 180 -0.03 -3.86 -8.93
C GLN A 180 0.48 -2.78 -7.97
N ASP A 181 -0.45 -2.11 -7.33
CA ASP A 181 -0.23 -1.18 -6.23
C ASP A 181 -0.52 -1.84 -4.87
N VAL A 182 -0.10 -1.19 -3.78
CA VAL A 182 -0.39 -1.63 -2.42
C VAL A 182 -1.31 -0.66 -1.65
N GLY A 183 -1.76 0.42 -2.27
CA GLY A 183 -2.76 1.35 -1.71
C GLY A 183 -2.24 2.31 -0.65
N LEU A 184 -0.94 2.56 -0.63
CA LEU A 184 -0.29 3.44 0.36
C LEU A 184 0.40 4.61 -0.32
N ARG A 185 0.17 5.84 0.18
CA ARG A 185 0.69 7.07 -0.44
C ARG A 185 2.21 7.09 -0.60
N TYR A 186 2.96 6.56 0.34
CA TYR A 186 4.42 6.49 0.28
C TYR A 186 4.96 5.28 -0.51
N TYR A 187 4.07 4.45 -1.10
CA TYR A 187 4.43 3.48 -2.11
C TYR A 187 4.36 4.16 -3.49
N THR A 188 5.51 4.56 -4.01
CA THR A 188 5.67 5.68 -4.95
C THR A 188 5.23 5.44 -6.40
N TYR A 189 4.82 4.24 -6.78
CA TYR A 189 4.42 3.93 -8.15
C TYR A 189 3.25 4.80 -8.67
N TYR A 190 2.32 5.20 -7.79
CA TYR A 190 1.25 6.11 -8.18
C TYR A 190 1.77 7.52 -8.57
N ILE A 191 2.97 7.91 -8.11
CA ILE A 191 3.60 9.18 -8.49
C ILE A 191 4.03 9.13 -9.95
N SER A 192 4.65 8.02 -10.39
CA SER A 192 4.95 7.80 -11.79
C SER A 192 3.69 7.76 -12.65
N LEU A 193 2.63 7.11 -12.16
CA LEU A 193 1.30 7.14 -12.80
C LEU A 193 0.79 8.57 -12.96
N TYR A 194 0.86 9.38 -11.89
CA TYR A 194 0.44 10.78 -11.91
C TYR A 194 1.20 11.61 -12.97
N TYR A 195 2.52 11.46 -13.05
CA TYR A 195 3.33 12.16 -14.07
C TYR A 195 3.00 11.69 -15.48
N LEU A 196 2.75 10.41 -15.70
CA LEU A 196 2.29 9.90 -17.00
C LEU A 196 0.89 10.40 -17.35
N MET A 197 -0.03 10.48 -16.39
CA MET A 197 -1.35 11.07 -16.60
C MET A 197 -1.25 12.54 -17.03
N ASP A 198 -0.38 13.30 -16.35
CA ASP A 198 -0.15 14.70 -16.65
C ASP A 198 0.46 14.89 -18.05
N ALA A 199 1.45 14.06 -18.40
CA ALA A 199 2.05 14.06 -19.73
C ALA A 199 1.05 13.62 -20.81
N CYS A 200 0.25 12.58 -20.59
CA CYS A 200 -0.78 12.16 -21.54
C CYS A 200 -1.81 13.27 -21.79
N ALA A 201 -2.22 14.00 -20.74
CA ALA A 201 -3.10 15.15 -20.89
C ALA A 201 -2.45 16.32 -21.65
N GLU A 202 -1.13 16.55 -21.46
CA GLU A 202 -0.39 17.60 -22.17
C GLU A 202 -0.21 17.31 -23.65
N TYR A 203 0.01 16.02 -24.01
CA TYR A 203 0.30 15.58 -25.39
C TYR A 203 -0.89 14.93 -26.11
N ASP A 204 -2.13 15.12 -25.61
CA ASP A 204 -3.35 14.56 -26.20
C ASP A 204 -3.28 13.03 -26.44
N LYS A 205 -2.73 12.27 -25.48
CA LYS A 205 -2.68 10.81 -25.52
C LYS A 205 -3.83 10.21 -24.72
N THR A 206 -4.41 9.13 -25.24
CA THR A 206 -5.38 8.31 -24.49
C THR A 206 -4.65 7.44 -23.47
N MET A 207 -5.16 7.34 -22.25
CA MET A 207 -4.67 6.41 -21.23
C MET A 207 -5.73 5.36 -20.93
N ILE A 208 -5.32 4.09 -20.93
CA ILE A 208 -6.16 2.95 -20.55
C ILE A 208 -5.57 2.31 -19.29
N ILE A 209 -6.31 2.32 -18.18
CA ILE A 209 -5.95 1.63 -16.95
C ILE A 209 -6.60 0.24 -16.98
N LEU A 210 -5.78 -0.81 -16.96
CA LEU A 210 -6.23 -2.18 -16.70
C LEU A 210 -6.22 -2.34 -15.18
N ASP A 211 -7.39 -2.16 -14.56
CA ASP A 211 -7.47 -1.98 -13.11
C ASP A 211 -7.18 -3.28 -12.35
N ARG A 212 -6.59 -3.13 -11.16
CA ARG A 212 -6.25 -4.22 -10.23
C ARG A 212 -6.78 -3.92 -8.84
N PRO A 213 -7.13 -4.95 -8.04
CA PRO A 213 -7.52 -4.77 -6.66
C PRO A 213 -6.44 -4.07 -5.84
N ASN A 214 -6.87 -3.24 -4.91
CA ASN A 214 -6.00 -2.67 -3.90
C ASN A 214 -6.02 -3.56 -2.65
N PRO A 215 -4.90 -4.16 -2.20
CA PRO A 215 -4.87 -5.03 -1.03
C PRO A 215 -5.20 -4.29 0.28
N ASN A 216 -4.99 -2.96 0.33
CA ASN A 216 -5.42 -2.07 1.41
C ASN A 216 -6.67 -1.26 1.03
N GLY A 217 -7.47 -1.72 0.06
CA GLY A 217 -8.66 -1.04 -0.44
C GLY A 217 -9.85 -1.03 0.52
N PHE A 218 -9.81 -1.84 1.58
CA PHE A 218 -10.92 -2.03 2.52
C PHE A 218 -11.03 -0.94 3.60
N TYR A 219 -10.07 0.00 3.68
CA TYR A 219 -10.08 1.09 4.66
C TYR A 219 -9.42 2.37 4.13
N VAL A 220 -9.62 3.46 4.85
CA VAL A 220 -8.96 4.75 4.65
C VAL A 220 -8.43 5.20 6.00
N ASP A 221 -7.14 5.56 6.08
CA ASP A 221 -6.53 5.98 7.35
C ASP A 221 -5.30 6.86 7.12
N GLY A 222 -4.89 7.54 8.20
CA GLY A 222 -3.72 8.41 8.23
C GLY A 222 -3.97 9.83 7.72
N PRO A 223 -3.05 10.76 8.01
CA PRO A 223 -3.23 12.17 7.66
C PRO A 223 -3.13 12.40 6.13
N ILE A 224 -3.90 13.39 5.65
CA ILE A 224 -3.78 13.90 4.29
C ILE A 224 -2.53 14.76 4.19
N ILE A 225 -1.77 14.62 3.09
CA ILE A 225 -0.55 15.39 2.91
C ILE A 225 -0.87 16.86 2.60
N GLU A 226 -0.19 17.76 3.31
CA GLU A 226 -0.21 19.19 3.04
C GLU A 226 0.75 19.54 1.89
N LYS A 227 0.38 20.51 1.06
CA LYS A 227 1.12 20.88 -0.15
C LYS A 227 2.60 21.21 0.10
N GLU A 228 2.93 21.75 1.26
CA GLU A 228 4.30 22.12 1.63
C GLU A 228 5.19 20.89 1.94
N TYR A 229 4.58 19.71 2.07
CA TYR A 229 5.28 18.42 2.26
C TYR A 229 5.29 17.55 0.99
N TYR A 230 4.84 18.07 -0.14
CA TYR A 230 4.96 17.36 -1.42
C TYR A 230 6.42 17.06 -1.71
N SER A 231 6.69 15.81 -2.08
CA SER A 231 8.03 15.25 -2.26
C SER A 231 7.96 13.97 -3.09
N ASP A 232 9.10 13.30 -3.26
CA ASP A 232 9.16 11.99 -3.95
C ASP A 232 8.40 10.86 -3.23
N VAL A 233 7.89 11.10 -2.02
CA VAL A 233 7.03 10.14 -1.28
C VAL A 233 5.59 10.62 -1.12
N GLY A 234 5.18 11.68 -1.83
CA GLY A 234 3.80 12.14 -1.83
C GLY A 234 3.58 13.41 -2.63
N VAL A 235 2.71 13.37 -3.65
CA VAL A 235 2.44 14.50 -4.57
C VAL A 235 0.96 14.85 -4.72
N LEU A 236 0.06 14.08 -4.09
CA LEU A 236 -1.39 14.25 -4.19
C LEU A 236 -2.02 14.46 -2.81
N PRO A 237 -3.07 15.29 -2.69
CA PRO A 237 -3.75 15.56 -1.42
C PRO A 237 -4.65 14.39 -0.99
N ILE A 238 -4.04 13.25 -0.72
CA ILE A 238 -4.69 12.01 -0.31
C ILE A 238 -4.14 11.54 1.05
N PRO A 239 -4.90 10.74 1.82
CA PRO A 239 -4.43 10.16 3.07
C PRO A 239 -3.34 9.10 2.83
N VAL A 240 -2.69 8.65 3.89
CA VAL A 240 -1.68 7.58 3.82
C VAL A 240 -2.26 6.33 3.18
N VAL A 241 -3.40 5.86 3.68
CA VAL A 241 -4.18 4.77 3.07
C VAL A 241 -5.39 5.37 2.40
N TYR A 242 -5.41 5.40 1.07
CA TYR A 242 -6.45 6.12 0.33
C TYR A 242 -7.66 5.24 -0.07
N GLY A 243 -7.56 3.92 0.09
CA GLY A 243 -8.69 2.99 -0.07
C GLY A 243 -9.35 3.03 -1.45
N MET A 244 -8.58 3.17 -2.52
CA MET A 244 -9.04 3.22 -3.91
C MET A 244 -8.13 2.35 -4.77
N THR A 245 -8.66 1.78 -5.87
CA THR A 245 -7.83 1.21 -6.92
C THR A 245 -7.16 2.31 -7.75
N TRP A 246 -6.19 1.97 -8.59
CA TRP A 246 -5.60 2.94 -9.51
C TRP A 246 -6.59 3.48 -10.55
N GLY A 247 -7.54 2.64 -10.98
CA GLY A 247 -8.62 3.11 -11.86
C GLY A 247 -9.47 4.20 -11.19
N GLU A 248 -9.84 4.01 -9.94
CA GLU A 248 -10.60 4.97 -9.14
C GLU A 248 -9.78 6.23 -8.84
N LEU A 249 -8.52 6.08 -8.39
CA LEU A 249 -7.63 7.18 -8.09
C LEU A 249 -7.36 8.04 -9.34
N SER A 250 -7.13 7.42 -10.50
CA SER A 250 -6.92 8.14 -11.77
C SER A 250 -8.15 8.94 -12.19
N ARG A 251 -9.36 8.39 -12.00
CA ARG A 251 -10.60 9.14 -12.22
C ARG A 251 -10.70 10.35 -11.29
N MET A 252 -10.31 10.19 -10.02
CA MET A 252 -10.31 11.28 -9.06
C MET A 252 -9.28 12.35 -9.42
N ILE A 253 -8.05 11.99 -9.78
CA ILE A 253 -7.01 12.91 -10.22
C ILE A 253 -7.50 13.77 -11.39
N ASN A 254 -8.08 13.13 -12.42
CA ASN A 254 -8.60 13.82 -13.59
C ASN A 254 -9.84 14.68 -13.27
N GLY A 255 -10.78 14.11 -12.49
CA GLY A 255 -12.06 14.75 -12.17
C GLY A 255 -11.95 15.87 -11.14
N GLU A 256 -10.99 15.85 -10.22
CA GLU A 256 -10.72 16.95 -9.29
C GLU A 256 -9.83 18.05 -9.91
N GLY A 257 -9.27 17.80 -11.11
CA GLY A 257 -8.41 18.75 -11.81
C GLY A 257 -7.04 18.89 -11.17
N TRP A 258 -6.49 17.79 -10.65
CA TRP A 258 -5.15 17.79 -10.06
C TRP A 258 -4.03 17.73 -11.10
N LEU A 259 -4.37 17.45 -12.36
CA LEU A 259 -3.45 17.57 -13.49
C LEU A 259 -3.17 19.04 -13.84
N LYS A 260 -2.02 19.37 -14.42
CA LYS A 260 -1.65 20.72 -14.83
C LYS A 260 -2.66 21.37 -15.78
N ASN A 261 -3.23 20.58 -16.70
CA ASN A 261 -4.23 21.03 -17.66
C ASN A 261 -5.64 21.15 -17.06
N GLY A 262 -5.80 20.78 -15.77
CA GLY A 262 -7.03 20.95 -15.02
C GLY A 262 -8.02 19.78 -15.15
N LYS A 263 -9.26 20.06 -14.80
CA LYS A 263 -10.32 19.06 -14.68
C LYS A 263 -10.67 18.43 -16.03
N ASP A 264 -10.83 17.09 -16.00
CA ASP A 264 -11.26 16.29 -17.16
C ASP A 264 -10.41 16.52 -18.42
N SER A 265 -9.10 16.80 -18.24
CA SER A 265 -8.18 17.11 -19.33
C SER A 265 -7.55 15.86 -19.98
N LEU A 266 -7.64 14.70 -19.33
CA LEU A 266 -7.10 13.42 -19.83
C LEU A 266 -8.21 12.57 -20.44
N ASP A 267 -7.98 12.05 -21.67
CA ASP A 267 -8.80 10.98 -22.24
C ASP A 267 -8.46 9.66 -21.53
N LEU A 268 -9.25 9.35 -20.49
CA LEU A 268 -9.02 8.26 -19.56
C LEU A 268 -10.09 7.18 -19.70
N ILE A 269 -9.67 5.94 -19.94
CA ILE A 269 -10.50 4.74 -19.95
C ILE A 269 -10.04 3.83 -18.84
N VAL A 270 -10.96 3.29 -18.05
CA VAL A 270 -10.67 2.29 -17.00
C VAL A 270 -11.38 0.98 -17.36
N ILE A 271 -10.61 -0.08 -17.50
CA ILE A 271 -11.11 -1.46 -17.63
C ILE A 271 -11.16 -2.06 -16.24
N THR A 272 -12.38 -2.25 -15.75
CA THR A 272 -12.62 -2.63 -14.34
C THR A 272 -12.42 -4.11 -14.09
N CYS A 273 -12.02 -4.45 -12.87
CA CYS A 273 -12.07 -5.82 -12.35
C CYS A 273 -13.51 -6.32 -12.29
N LYS A 274 -13.72 -7.63 -12.52
CA LYS A 274 -15.01 -8.29 -12.27
C LYS A 274 -14.94 -9.09 -10.97
N ASN A 275 -16.08 -9.25 -10.30
CA ASN A 275 -16.19 -9.96 -9.02
C ASN A 275 -15.33 -9.36 -7.88
N TYR A 276 -14.93 -8.09 -7.98
CA TYR A 276 -14.20 -7.35 -6.96
C TYR A 276 -15.09 -6.28 -6.33
N ASP A 277 -14.93 -6.07 -5.04
CA ASP A 277 -15.40 -4.91 -4.28
C ASP A 277 -14.41 -4.62 -3.13
N HIS A 278 -14.56 -3.46 -2.49
CA HIS A 278 -13.69 -3.04 -1.39
C HIS A 278 -13.88 -3.85 -0.09
N GLN A 279 -14.77 -4.83 -0.06
CA GLN A 279 -14.94 -5.75 1.09
C GLN A 279 -14.04 -6.97 0.98
N LYS A 280 -13.58 -7.29 -0.23
CA LYS A 280 -12.73 -8.44 -0.47
C LYS A 280 -11.28 -8.12 -0.16
N LEU A 281 -10.69 -8.85 0.75
CA LEU A 281 -9.24 -8.93 0.84
C LEU A 281 -8.71 -9.60 -0.43
N TYR A 282 -7.67 -9.03 -1.00
CA TYR A 282 -7.04 -9.54 -2.19
C TYR A 282 -5.58 -9.87 -1.92
N ASN A 283 -5.22 -11.13 -2.04
CA ASN A 283 -3.85 -11.58 -1.88
C ASN A 283 -3.09 -11.39 -3.20
N LEU A 284 -1.99 -10.67 -3.13
CA LEU A 284 -1.09 -10.52 -4.27
C LEU A 284 -0.42 -11.87 -4.56
N ILE A 285 -0.27 -12.18 -5.84
CA ILE A 285 0.44 -13.40 -6.27
C ILE A 285 1.92 -13.14 -6.53
N LYS A 286 2.26 -11.91 -6.90
CA LYS A 286 3.61 -11.48 -7.27
C LYS A 286 4.09 -10.40 -6.30
N ARG A 287 5.33 -10.49 -5.91
CA ARG A 287 5.98 -9.49 -5.05
C ARG A 287 5.90 -8.09 -5.69
N PRO A 288 5.26 -7.10 -5.02
CA PRO A 288 5.10 -5.77 -5.58
C PRO A 288 6.41 -4.98 -5.59
N SER A 289 7.28 -5.19 -4.60
CA SER A 289 8.62 -4.61 -4.52
C SER A 289 9.60 -5.54 -3.81
N PRO A 290 10.92 -5.32 -3.92
CA PRO A 290 11.92 -6.20 -3.29
C PRO A 290 11.78 -6.37 -1.78
N ASN A 291 11.24 -5.36 -1.09
CA ASN A 291 11.13 -5.34 0.36
C ASN A 291 9.72 -5.64 0.90
N LEU A 292 8.74 -5.94 0.05
CA LEU A 292 7.44 -6.48 0.46
C LEU A 292 7.39 -7.93 0.01
N LYS A 293 7.67 -8.86 0.93
CA LYS A 293 7.95 -10.27 0.59
C LYS A 293 6.74 -11.18 0.67
N ASP A 294 5.72 -10.78 1.41
CA ASP A 294 4.45 -11.49 1.61
C ASP A 294 3.31 -10.52 1.92
N MET A 295 2.10 -11.04 2.10
CA MET A 295 0.94 -10.20 2.39
C MET A 295 1.02 -9.52 3.75
N ARG A 296 1.62 -10.17 4.76
CA ARG A 296 1.80 -9.58 6.09
C ARG A 296 2.66 -8.32 6.03
N SER A 297 3.76 -8.38 5.30
CA SER A 297 4.61 -7.21 5.07
C SER A 297 3.85 -6.06 4.37
N VAL A 298 2.94 -6.37 3.42
CA VAL A 298 2.09 -5.37 2.75
C VAL A 298 1.14 -4.67 3.73
N TYR A 299 0.52 -5.41 4.66
CA TYR A 299 -0.38 -4.83 5.66
C TYR A 299 0.38 -4.04 6.74
N LEU A 300 1.49 -4.59 7.25
CA LEU A 300 2.31 -3.94 8.28
C LEU A 300 3.05 -2.70 7.76
N TYR A 301 3.30 -2.62 6.45
CA TYR A 301 3.97 -1.48 5.82
C TYR A 301 3.25 -0.16 6.13
N ALA A 302 1.91 -0.16 6.21
CA ALA A 302 1.13 1.02 6.57
C ALA A 302 1.55 1.66 7.90
N SER A 303 2.00 0.84 8.86
CA SER A 303 2.42 1.26 10.20
C SER A 303 3.93 1.42 10.34
N THR A 304 4.68 0.46 9.79
CA THR A 304 6.13 0.37 10.02
C THR A 304 6.97 1.29 9.14
N CYS A 305 6.44 1.76 8.00
CA CYS A 305 7.13 2.71 7.13
C CYS A 305 7.48 4.03 7.85
N PHE A 306 6.72 4.45 8.86
CA PHE A 306 7.04 5.66 9.64
C PHE A 306 8.37 5.61 10.39
N PHE A 307 8.97 4.44 10.55
CA PHE A 307 10.31 4.29 11.13
C PHE A 307 11.43 4.67 10.15
N GLU A 308 11.19 4.72 8.86
CA GLU A 308 12.26 4.98 7.90
C GLU A 308 12.96 6.31 8.17
N TYR A 309 14.28 6.28 8.10
CA TYR A 309 15.20 7.37 8.47
C TYR A 309 15.13 7.82 9.94
N SER A 310 14.47 7.05 10.83
CA SER A 310 14.63 7.19 12.28
C SER A 310 15.83 6.40 12.78
N TYR A 311 16.02 6.36 14.11
CA TYR A 311 17.01 5.46 14.74
C TYR A 311 16.54 4.00 14.85
N VAL A 312 15.57 3.58 14.06
CA VAL A 312 15.02 2.22 14.05
C VAL A 312 15.02 1.66 12.65
N SER A 313 15.66 0.51 12.46
CA SER A 313 15.59 -0.27 11.22
C SER A 313 14.23 -0.97 11.13
N VAL A 314 13.64 -1.00 9.94
CA VAL A 314 12.42 -1.75 9.60
C VAL A 314 12.72 -3.14 9.05
N GLY A 315 13.90 -3.69 9.34
CA GLY A 315 14.30 -5.02 8.89
C GLY A 315 14.74 -5.11 7.43
N ARG A 316 14.94 -3.98 6.72
CA ARG A 316 15.61 -4.03 5.40
C ARG A 316 16.99 -4.66 5.55
N GLY A 317 17.39 -5.52 4.61
CA GLY A 317 18.61 -6.34 4.75
C GLY A 317 18.39 -7.62 5.55
N THR A 318 17.14 -8.02 5.79
CA THR A 318 16.75 -9.32 6.35
C THR A 318 15.72 -10.02 5.47
N ASP A 319 15.29 -11.21 5.87
CA ASP A 319 14.19 -11.91 5.18
C ASP A 319 12.80 -11.35 5.53
N HIS A 320 12.70 -10.43 6.50
CA HIS A 320 11.44 -9.93 7.07
C HIS A 320 11.34 -8.40 7.13
N PRO A 321 11.61 -7.68 6.02
CA PRO A 321 11.45 -6.23 6.01
C PRO A 321 9.99 -5.84 6.24
N PHE A 322 9.79 -4.80 7.07
CA PHE A 322 8.49 -4.28 7.53
C PHE A 322 7.68 -5.20 8.48
N GLU A 323 8.15 -6.42 8.72
CA GLU A 323 7.55 -7.36 9.67
C GLU A 323 8.30 -7.39 11.01
N ILE A 324 9.50 -6.83 11.03
CA ILE A 324 10.33 -6.65 12.22
C ILE A 324 10.84 -5.22 12.25
N TYR A 325 11.10 -4.72 13.46
CA TYR A 325 11.79 -3.43 13.61
C TYR A 325 12.70 -3.46 14.83
N GLY A 326 13.76 -2.67 14.80
CA GLY A 326 14.68 -2.61 15.94
C GLY A 326 15.91 -1.74 15.70
N SER A 327 16.74 -1.62 16.74
CA SER A 327 17.89 -0.75 16.75
C SER A 327 19.00 -1.31 17.65
N PRO A 328 20.29 -1.05 17.40
CA PRO A 328 21.35 -1.31 18.36
C PRO A 328 21.16 -0.52 19.66
N TYR A 329 20.44 0.60 19.61
CA TYR A 329 20.17 1.46 20.77
C TYR A 329 19.21 0.84 21.79
N PHE A 330 18.52 -0.25 21.46
CA PHE A 330 17.63 -0.97 22.36
C PHE A 330 18.33 -2.15 23.08
N GLU A 331 19.65 -2.24 23.02
CA GLU A 331 20.39 -3.22 23.79
C GLU A 331 20.03 -3.12 25.28
N ASN A 332 19.79 -4.26 25.92
CA ASN A 332 19.35 -4.38 27.31
C ASN A 332 17.94 -3.86 27.63
N CYS A 333 17.10 -3.65 26.64
CA CYS A 333 15.67 -3.34 26.83
C CYS A 333 14.88 -4.65 26.81
N GLU A 334 14.29 -5.04 27.94
CA GLU A 334 13.53 -6.29 28.08
C GLU A 334 12.32 -6.36 27.11
N GLU A 335 11.78 -5.18 26.75
CA GLU A 335 10.63 -5.08 25.84
C GLU A 335 10.97 -5.29 24.37
N PHE A 336 12.26 -5.17 24.00
CA PHE A 336 12.79 -5.34 22.64
C PHE A 336 13.67 -6.59 22.59
N ASP A 337 13.04 -7.75 22.77
CA ASP A 337 13.71 -9.04 23.00
C ASP A 337 14.01 -9.84 21.73
N TYR A 338 13.46 -9.42 20.58
CA TYR A 338 13.81 -9.99 19.27
C TYR A 338 15.10 -9.39 18.74
N THR A 339 15.96 -10.22 18.16
CA THR A 339 17.25 -9.75 17.62
C THR A 339 17.42 -10.14 16.16
N PHE A 340 18.02 -9.22 15.39
CA PHE A 340 18.37 -9.45 14.00
C PHE A 340 19.58 -8.63 13.59
N THR A 341 20.24 -9.04 12.50
CA THR A 341 21.40 -8.31 11.95
C THR A 341 21.13 -8.06 10.47
N PRO A 342 20.92 -6.81 10.06
CA PRO A 342 20.79 -6.48 8.64
C PRO A 342 22.07 -6.78 7.88
N VAL A 343 21.97 -7.32 6.66
CA VAL A 343 23.09 -7.57 5.76
C VAL A 343 22.79 -7.02 4.37
N SER A 344 23.81 -6.67 3.62
CA SER A 344 23.65 -6.26 2.22
C SER A 344 23.04 -7.39 1.40
N MET A 345 21.95 -7.10 0.70
CA MET A 345 21.24 -8.04 -0.18
C MET A 345 20.56 -7.31 -1.33
N SER A 346 20.05 -8.05 -2.32
CA SER A 346 19.23 -7.48 -3.39
C SER A 346 18.02 -6.76 -2.83
N GLY A 347 17.74 -5.53 -3.29
CA GLY A 347 16.68 -4.66 -2.78
C GLY A 347 17.05 -3.88 -1.51
N ALA A 348 18.21 -4.16 -0.89
CA ALA A 348 18.72 -3.46 0.28
C ALA A 348 20.25 -3.56 0.33
N ARG A 349 20.95 -2.91 -0.61
CA ARG A 349 22.43 -2.95 -0.70
C ARG A 349 23.11 -2.28 0.49
N TYR A 350 22.50 -1.28 1.06
CA TYR A 350 23.03 -0.49 2.17
C TYR A 350 21.97 -0.36 3.25
N PRO A 351 21.58 -1.48 3.92
CA PRO A 351 20.56 -1.42 4.95
C PRO A 351 21.07 -0.63 6.17
N GLN A 352 20.16 0.02 6.86
CA GLN A 352 20.47 0.67 8.12
C GLN A 352 20.99 -0.37 9.12
N TYR A 353 22.09 -0.05 9.82
CA TYR A 353 22.78 -0.96 10.75
C TYR A 353 23.33 -2.25 10.11
N GLU A 354 23.84 -2.15 8.86
CA GLU A 354 24.50 -3.27 8.20
C GLU A 354 25.58 -3.88 9.10
N ASP A 355 25.54 -5.20 9.28
CA ASP A 355 26.43 -6.01 10.14
C ASP A 355 26.37 -5.66 11.65
N GLU A 356 25.40 -4.85 12.11
CA GLU A 356 25.20 -4.53 13.52
C GLU A 356 24.01 -5.31 14.11
N LEU A 357 24.16 -5.78 15.36
CA LEU A 357 23.05 -6.46 16.06
C LEU A 357 22.01 -5.45 16.50
N CYS A 358 20.79 -5.60 16.00
CA CYS A 358 19.62 -4.84 16.40
C CYS A 358 18.79 -5.63 17.42
N TYR A 359 18.18 -4.91 18.36
CA TYR A 359 17.21 -5.40 19.32
C TYR A 359 15.87 -4.76 19.00
N GLY A 360 14.78 -5.54 19.01
CA GLY A 360 13.53 -5.01 18.51
C GLY A 360 12.32 -5.89 18.76
N LYS A 361 11.36 -5.81 17.84
CA LYS A 361 10.10 -6.55 17.86
C LYS A 361 9.97 -7.40 16.60
N ASP A 362 9.35 -8.57 16.79
CA ASP A 362 8.87 -9.43 15.74
C ASP A 362 7.33 -9.32 15.67
N LEU A 363 6.82 -8.84 14.54
CA LEU A 363 5.38 -8.65 14.33
C LEU A 363 4.72 -9.85 13.63
N ARG A 364 5.51 -10.88 13.28
CA ARG A 364 5.02 -12.07 12.55
C ARG A 364 4.13 -12.95 13.42
N ASP A 365 4.34 -12.96 14.73
CA ASP A 365 3.52 -13.72 15.67
C ASP A 365 2.17 -13.04 15.97
N GLY A 366 1.97 -11.79 15.51
CA GLY A 366 0.72 -11.04 15.69
C GLY A 366 -0.44 -11.69 14.92
N SER A 367 -1.65 -11.55 15.46
CA SER A 367 -2.85 -11.99 14.77
C SER A 367 -3.09 -11.14 13.51
N LEU A 368 -3.29 -11.76 12.34
CA LEU A 368 -3.68 -11.05 11.12
C LEU A 368 -4.95 -10.21 11.33
N VAL A 369 -5.91 -10.73 12.09
CA VAL A 369 -7.16 -10.04 12.44
C VAL A 369 -6.87 -8.74 13.19
N GLU A 370 -5.94 -8.75 14.14
CA GLU A 370 -5.54 -7.55 14.88
C GLU A 370 -4.83 -6.55 13.97
N ILE A 371 -3.90 -7.00 13.13
CA ILE A 371 -3.20 -6.15 12.15
C ILE A 371 -4.20 -5.44 11.24
N LEU A 372 -5.14 -6.18 10.65
CA LEU A 372 -6.16 -5.63 9.75
C LEU A 372 -7.16 -4.71 10.48
N SER A 373 -7.49 -4.99 11.77
CA SER A 373 -8.43 -4.18 12.55
C SER A 373 -7.80 -2.90 13.09
N ASN A 374 -6.49 -2.91 13.37
CA ASN A 374 -5.77 -1.73 13.87
C ASN A 374 -5.53 -0.69 12.78
N HIS A 375 -5.64 -1.08 11.50
CA HIS A 375 -5.30 -0.21 10.38
C HIS A 375 -3.85 0.30 10.50
N ILE A 376 -3.60 1.61 10.47
CA ILE A 376 -2.31 2.17 10.87
C ILE A 376 -2.16 2.02 12.38
N ASP A 377 -1.26 1.18 12.84
CA ASP A 377 -0.96 0.99 14.28
C ASP A 377 0.23 1.89 14.66
N LEU A 378 -0.06 2.99 15.35
CA LEU A 378 0.96 3.93 15.81
C LEU A 378 1.61 3.48 17.13
N SER A 379 1.11 2.45 17.79
CA SER A 379 1.68 1.97 19.04
C SER A 379 3.15 1.56 18.84
N TYR A 380 3.50 1.00 17.70
CA TYR A 380 4.87 0.59 17.39
C TYR A 380 5.86 1.77 17.46
N ILE A 381 5.55 2.86 16.78
CA ILE A 381 6.45 4.02 16.75
C ILE A 381 6.41 4.82 18.06
N ILE A 382 5.25 4.89 18.72
CA ILE A 382 5.09 5.57 20.01
C ILE A 382 5.91 4.85 21.09
N ASP A 383 5.82 3.52 21.18
CA ASP A 383 6.55 2.73 22.16
C ASP A 383 8.06 2.82 21.93
N ALA A 384 8.50 2.68 20.67
CA ALA A 384 9.90 2.81 20.32
C ALA A 384 10.44 4.23 20.61
N TYR A 385 9.67 5.29 20.28
CA TYR A 385 10.03 6.67 20.60
C TYR A 385 10.17 6.88 22.11
N ASN A 386 9.19 6.46 22.90
CA ASN A 386 9.19 6.64 24.35
C ASN A 386 10.41 5.97 24.97
N ARG A 387 10.71 4.74 24.57
CA ARG A 387 11.86 4.00 25.08
C ARG A 387 13.19 4.60 24.66
N PHE A 388 13.33 4.98 23.39
CA PHE A 388 14.53 5.63 22.88
C PHE A 388 14.80 6.96 23.59
N ASN A 389 13.77 7.80 23.73
CA ASN A 389 13.90 9.10 24.38
C ASN A 389 14.20 9.00 25.89
N GLU A 390 13.72 7.94 26.55
CA GLU A 390 14.09 7.64 27.95
C GLU A 390 15.59 7.31 28.08
N LEU A 391 16.14 6.54 27.14
CA LEU A 391 17.54 6.10 27.17
C LEU A 391 18.52 7.14 26.63
N TYR A 392 18.12 7.89 25.62
CA TYR A 392 18.96 8.81 24.85
C TYR A 392 18.27 10.16 24.65
N PRO A 393 17.93 10.91 25.72
CA PRO A 393 17.17 12.16 25.62
C PRO A 393 17.90 13.28 24.86
N GLU A 394 19.20 13.13 24.61
CA GLU A 394 20.02 14.08 23.85
C GLU A 394 20.00 13.82 22.33
N LEU A 395 19.47 12.68 21.89
CA LEU A 395 19.37 12.32 20.49
C LEU A 395 17.94 12.53 19.96
N SER A 396 17.82 12.93 18.70
CA SER A 396 16.50 13.02 18.05
C SER A 396 16.11 11.65 17.48
N PHE A 397 15.13 11.00 18.05
CA PHE A 397 14.61 9.69 17.56
C PHE A 397 14.32 9.66 16.07
N PHE A 398 13.79 10.76 15.52
CA PHE A 398 13.39 10.87 14.12
C PHE A 398 14.56 11.21 13.16
N GLY A 399 15.80 11.05 13.60
CA GLY A 399 16.98 11.36 12.81
C GLY A 399 17.28 12.87 12.75
N GLU A 400 17.82 13.31 11.63
CA GLU A 400 18.17 14.71 11.40
C GLU A 400 17.14 15.38 10.48
N ALA A 401 16.84 16.65 10.78
CA ALA A 401 16.02 17.46 9.90
C ALA A 401 16.82 17.86 8.63
N ASP A 402 16.15 17.99 7.52
CA ASP A 402 16.72 18.54 6.31
C ASP A 402 17.01 20.06 6.44
N TYR A 403 17.53 20.67 5.37
CA TYR A 403 17.84 22.11 5.32
C TYR A 403 16.61 23.02 5.51
N SER A 404 15.37 22.49 5.31
CA SER A 404 14.11 23.20 5.54
C SER A 404 13.56 23.00 6.96
N GLY A 405 14.22 22.19 7.78
CA GLY A 405 13.81 21.86 9.14
C GLY A 405 12.77 20.75 9.24
N LYS A 406 12.51 20.00 8.17
CA LYS A 406 11.59 18.89 8.11
C LYS A 406 12.31 17.57 8.33
N TYR A 407 11.66 16.65 9.02
CA TYR A 407 12.12 15.28 9.23
C TYR A 407 11.49 14.34 8.20
N TRP A 408 12.11 13.18 7.96
CA TRP A 408 11.59 12.23 6.98
C TRP A 408 10.17 11.78 7.30
N ILE A 409 9.87 11.53 8.56
CA ILE A 409 8.51 11.20 9.01
C ILE A 409 7.49 12.29 8.65
N ASP A 410 7.89 13.56 8.59
CA ASP A 410 7.01 14.67 8.22
C ASP A 410 6.58 14.54 6.73
N TYR A 411 7.47 14.08 5.85
CA TYR A 411 7.15 13.78 4.47
C TYR A 411 6.26 12.53 4.33
N LEU A 412 6.56 11.46 5.08
CA LEU A 412 5.78 10.22 5.08
C LEU A 412 4.36 10.46 5.61
N SER A 413 4.20 11.20 6.70
CA SER A 413 2.89 11.53 7.28
C SER A 413 2.19 12.66 6.53
N GLY A 414 2.95 13.54 5.84
CA GLY A 414 2.42 14.64 5.06
C GLY A 414 2.29 15.95 5.84
N SER A 415 2.74 16.00 7.09
CA SER A 415 2.88 17.21 7.92
C SER A 415 3.77 16.92 9.13
N SER A 416 4.17 17.97 9.87
CA SER A 416 4.91 17.80 11.13
C SER A 416 4.03 17.35 12.31
N ALA A 417 2.71 17.29 12.13
CA ALA A 417 1.77 17.08 13.23
C ALA A 417 1.97 15.72 13.92
N LEU A 418 2.11 14.62 13.16
CA LEU A 418 2.32 13.28 13.73
C LEU A 418 3.55 13.26 14.63
N ARG A 419 4.70 13.71 14.13
CA ARG A 419 5.95 13.76 14.91
C ARG A 419 5.82 14.62 16.16
N GLN A 420 5.21 15.81 16.04
CA GLN A 420 5.01 16.72 17.18
C GLN A 420 4.10 16.10 18.23
N MET A 421 2.97 15.50 17.84
CA MET A 421 2.06 14.86 18.80
C MET A 421 2.72 13.68 19.51
N ILE A 422 3.52 12.85 18.80
CA ILE A 422 4.31 11.79 19.46
C ILE A 422 5.29 12.42 20.47
N THR A 423 6.01 13.46 20.08
CA THR A 423 6.99 14.15 20.94
C THR A 423 6.34 14.78 22.16
N ASP A 424 5.13 15.31 22.02
CA ASP A 424 4.35 15.93 23.10
C ASP A 424 3.64 14.90 23.99
N GLY A 425 3.77 13.59 23.69
CA GLY A 425 3.25 12.49 24.51
C GLY A 425 1.76 12.23 24.35
N TYR A 426 1.17 12.57 23.20
CA TYR A 426 -0.21 12.21 22.90
C TYR A 426 -0.35 10.69 22.71
N SER A 427 -1.49 10.16 23.14
CA SER A 427 -1.84 8.77 22.89
C SER A 427 -2.17 8.53 21.42
N GLU A 428 -2.01 7.30 20.93
CA GLU A 428 -2.42 6.90 19.60
C GLU A 428 -3.85 7.35 19.27
N LYS A 429 -4.77 7.15 20.20
CA LYS A 429 -6.17 7.55 20.03
C LYS A 429 -6.34 9.06 19.78
N GLU A 430 -5.61 9.90 20.48
CA GLU A 430 -5.64 11.36 20.29
C GLU A 430 -5.02 11.75 18.96
N ILE A 431 -3.93 11.08 18.58
CA ILE A 431 -3.28 11.30 17.29
C ILE A 431 -4.23 10.91 16.15
N LYS A 432 -4.81 9.71 16.18
CA LYS A 432 -5.78 9.26 15.16
C LYS A 432 -7.02 10.15 15.10
N ALA A 433 -7.47 10.69 16.24
CA ALA A 433 -8.59 11.62 16.27
C ALA A 433 -8.28 12.96 15.55
N SER A 434 -7.01 13.35 15.42
CA SER A 434 -6.62 14.63 14.83
C SER A 434 -6.88 14.73 13.32
N TRP A 435 -6.96 13.62 12.61
CA TRP A 435 -7.18 13.60 11.16
C TRP A 435 -8.55 13.06 10.74
N GLN A 436 -9.46 12.77 11.69
CA GLN A 436 -10.76 12.16 11.37
C GLN A 436 -11.65 13.07 10.50
N ASP A 437 -11.70 14.37 10.81
CA ASP A 437 -12.52 15.32 10.04
C ASP A 437 -12.04 15.39 8.58
N ASP A 438 -10.72 15.35 8.35
CA ASP A 438 -10.12 15.36 7.02
C ASP A 438 -10.40 14.05 6.27
N LEU A 439 -10.37 12.90 6.98
CA LEU A 439 -10.73 11.61 6.39
C LEU A 439 -12.22 11.56 6.01
N GLU A 440 -13.11 12.08 6.85
CA GLU A 440 -14.54 12.19 6.53
C GLU A 440 -14.76 13.04 5.25
N ALA A 441 -14.05 14.17 5.13
CA ALA A 441 -14.10 15.00 3.94
C ALA A 441 -13.55 14.27 2.70
N PHE A 442 -12.45 13.52 2.82
CA PHE A 442 -11.90 12.73 1.74
C PHE A 442 -12.83 11.58 1.32
N LEU A 443 -13.46 10.90 2.26
CA LEU A 443 -14.43 9.85 1.97
C LEU A 443 -15.61 10.39 1.15
N GLU A 444 -16.11 11.60 1.45
CA GLU A 444 -17.13 12.24 0.62
C GLU A 444 -16.59 12.64 -0.76
N LEU A 445 -15.36 13.17 -0.82
CA LEU A 445 -14.71 13.62 -2.05
C LEU A 445 -14.47 12.47 -3.05
N ARG A 446 -14.05 11.28 -2.57
CA ARG A 446 -13.75 10.13 -3.43
C ARG A 446 -14.98 9.42 -4.00
N LYS A 447 -16.16 9.51 -3.34
CA LYS A 447 -17.38 8.76 -3.72
C LYS A 447 -17.75 8.79 -5.20
N PRO A 448 -17.71 9.95 -5.90
CA PRO A 448 -18.08 10.01 -7.33
C PRO A 448 -17.13 9.22 -8.24
N TYR A 449 -15.95 8.89 -7.76
CA TYR A 449 -14.87 8.25 -8.53
C TYR A 449 -14.80 6.75 -8.32
N LEU A 450 -15.47 6.22 -7.29
CA LEU A 450 -15.49 4.80 -7.00
C LEU A 450 -16.18 4.01 -8.12
N LEU A 451 -15.60 2.88 -8.45
CA LEU A 451 -16.06 1.93 -9.46
C LEU A 451 -16.62 0.66 -8.83
N TYR A 452 -16.18 0.38 -7.61
CA TYR A 452 -16.52 -0.82 -6.87
C TYR A 452 -17.32 -0.49 -5.63
N LYS A 453 -18.10 -1.46 -5.17
CA LYS A 453 -18.93 -1.29 -3.99
C LYS A 453 -18.09 -1.11 -2.75
N GLU A 454 -18.39 -0.05 -1.99
CA GLU A 454 -17.77 0.18 -0.70
C GLU A 454 -18.27 -0.79 0.37
N TYR A 455 -17.49 -0.93 1.43
CA TYR A 455 -17.91 -1.63 2.63
C TYR A 455 -19.06 -0.88 3.30
N THR A 456 -20.23 -1.55 3.45
CA THR A 456 -21.46 -0.89 3.92
C THR A 456 -21.62 -0.90 5.45
N SER A 457 -20.78 -1.61 6.19
CA SER A 457 -20.77 -1.49 7.65
C SER A 457 -19.92 -0.28 8.03
N GLY A 458 -20.53 0.89 8.15
CA GLY A 458 -19.90 2.16 8.52
C GLY A 458 -19.24 2.20 9.89
N ASN A 459 -18.51 1.18 10.27
CA ASN A 459 -17.94 0.98 11.58
C ASN A 459 -16.46 0.52 11.59
N ILE A 460 -15.87 0.13 10.46
CA ILE A 460 -14.44 -0.19 10.41
C ILE A 460 -13.61 1.09 10.22
N LEU A 461 -14.11 2.08 9.48
CA LEU A 461 -13.41 3.33 9.19
C LEU A 461 -13.33 4.32 10.38
N LEU A 462 -14.17 4.17 11.39
CA LEU A 462 -14.31 5.16 12.48
C LEU A 462 -14.08 4.57 13.88
N ARG A 463 -13.54 3.37 14.03
CA ARG A 463 -13.26 2.75 15.32
C ARG A 463 -11.75 2.65 15.56
N GLY A 464 -11.12 3.80 15.66
CA GLY A 464 -9.82 3.95 16.29
C GLY A 464 -9.96 4.03 17.80
#